data_62508d4f320206c00a76cf0aa517995b
#
_entry.id   62508d4f320206c00a76cf0aa517995b
#
_cell.length_a   1.000
_cell.length_b   1.000
_cell.length_c   1.000
_cell.angle_alpha   90.00
_cell.angle_beta   90.00
_cell.angle_gamma   90.00
#
_symmetry.space_group_name_H-M   'P 1'
#
loop_
_entity.id
_entity.type
_entity.pdbx_description
1 polymer ?
#
loop_
_entity_poly.entity_id
_entity_poly.type
_entity_poly.pdbx_seq_one_letter_code
_entity_poly.pdbx_strand_id
1 'polypeptide(L)'
;MKKRISYYVAALIGKAMIHGMHLMKRNATNLPGEVALQLCPSLLANFQMPKHVIVVTGTNGKTTVTNLIGNVLKKCGNDIITNAFGGNVDTGIASLLLANSKLNGTLTADTLLLEMDERSAQRILPYVKPDYLVCTNLQRDSMKRNAHVEFIFDFLNRNIPEKTVVISNADDLVSSQLVPENKHIYFGVALLDGEVPTNDSLVSDIVNCPNCGTRLQFSFRHYNHIGQATCPNCGFCNAKADFQVTKVENCTATIQHHNTTEIYPIPNDRITDIYNSAAVITFLRTYGISQQQVADCLKGSEIVKSRYDTLTSHGKPVYITLAKGQNPIACSAACDFVRKEPGKKAVILILEDFYDRRRTSENIAWIYETDFEFLKQDDVVQIIVGGKRATDYLVRLLIAGIDRSRIVCCASETETVQHLQ
;
A
#
# COMPACT_ATOMS: atom_id res chain seq x y z
N MET A 1 0.78 -35.75 -9.13
CA MET A 1 -0.65 -35.96 -8.85
C MET A 1 -1.43 -35.87 -10.15
N LYS A 2 -2.28 -36.85 -10.52
CA LYS A 2 -3.13 -36.73 -11.73
C LYS A 2 -4.13 -35.60 -11.52
N LYS A 3 -4.13 -34.61 -12.39
CA LYS A 3 -5.08 -33.49 -12.37
C LYS A 3 -6.49 -33.99 -12.69
N ARG A 4 -7.48 -33.46 -11.96
CA ARG A 4 -8.88 -33.83 -12.19
C ARG A 4 -9.38 -33.22 -13.52
N ILE A 5 -10.34 -33.87 -14.17
CA ILE A 5 -10.97 -33.36 -15.39
C ILE A 5 -11.49 -31.94 -15.20
N SER A 6 -12.04 -31.60 -14.03
CA SER A 6 -12.51 -30.26 -13.68
C SER A 6 -11.43 -29.17 -13.87
N TYR A 7 -10.16 -29.47 -13.61
CA TYR A 7 -9.07 -28.52 -13.85
C TYR A 7 -8.92 -28.18 -15.35
N TYR A 8 -8.90 -29.20 -16.21
CA TYR A 8 -8.72 -28.97 -17.64
C TYR A 8 -9.89 -28.21 -18.26
N VAL A 9 -11.13 -28.51 -17.83
CA VAL A 9 -12.33 -27.80 -18.26
C VAL A 9 -12.25 -26.32 -17.81
N ALA A 10 -11.92 -26.07 -16.52
CA ALA A 10 -11.78 -24.72 -15.98
C ALA A 10 -10.66 -23.95 -16.69
N ALA A 11 -9.51 -24.60 -16.94
CA ALA A 11 -8.37 -23.99 -17.62
C ALA A 11 -8.68 -23.62 -19.08
N LEU A 12 -9.35 -24.51 -19.81
CA LEU A 12 -9.76 -24.26 -21.21
C LEU A 12 -10.75 -23.10 -21.29
N ILE A 13 -11.80 -23.12 -20.45
CA ILE A 13 -12.82 -22.06 -20.44
C ILE A 13 -12.18 -20.73 -20.01
N GLY A 14 -11.39 -20.71 -18.94
CA GLY A 14 -10.72 -19.49 -18.47
C GLY A 14 -9.79 -18.88 -19.52
N LYS A 15 -8.98 -19.72 -20.20
CA LYS A 15 -8.10 -19.27 -21.30
C LYS A 15 -8.89 -18.75 -22.50
N ALA A 16 -9.97 -19.43 -22.89
CA ALA A 16 -10.84 -18.98 -23.98
C ALA A 16 -11.49 -17.63 -23.65
N MET A 17 -11.94 -17.42 -22.39
CA MET A 17 -12.46 -16.14 -21.94
C MET A 17 -11.41 -15.03 -21.99
N ILE A 18 -10.19 -15.31 -21.52
CA ILE A 18 -9.08 -14.33 -21.58
C ILE A 18 -8.85 -13.89 -23.02
N HIS A 19 -8.74 -14.87 -23.94
CA HIS A 19 -8.52 -14.58 -25.36
C HIS A 19 -9.68 -13.79 -25.96
N GLY A 20 -10.92 -14.20 -25.71
CA GLY A 20 -12.11 -13.51 -26.20
C GLY A 20 -12.24 -12.08 -25.66
N MET A 21 -11.94 -11.85 -24.38
CA MET A 21 -11.94 -10.50 -23.78
C MET A 21 -10.87 -9.61 -24.40
N HIS A 22 -9.68 -10.12 -24.65
CA HIS A 22 -8.61 -9.38 -25.32
C HIS A 22 -8.99 -8.99 -26.77
N LEU A 23 -9.63 -9.90 -27.52
CA LEU A 23 -10.17 -9.58 -28.85
C LEU A 23 -11.21 -8.46 -28.80
N MET A 24 -12.01 -8.40 -27.72
CA MET A 24 -12.98 -7.32 -27.49
C MET A 24 -12.36 -6.06 -26.84
N LYS A 25 -11.03 -5.98 -26.72
CA LYS A 25 -10.30 -4.89 -26.05
C LYS A 25 -10.78 -4.65 -24.60
N ARG A 26 -11.20 -5.71 -23.91
CA ARG A 26 -11.62 -5.67 -22.49
C ARG A 26 -10.55 -6.28 -21.59
N ASN A 27 -10.44 -5.74 -20.39
CA ASN A 27 -9.54 -6.27 -19.39
C ASN A 27 -10.05 -7.60 -18.83
N ALA A 28 -9.21 -8.64 -18.90
CA ALA A 28 -9.51 -9.99 -18.40
C ALA A 28 -8.99 -10.21 -16.96
N THR A 29 -9.12 -9.20 -16.08
CA THR A 29 -8.46 -9.19 -14.78
C THR A 29 -9.06 -10.20 -13.80
N ASN A 30 -10.38 -10.21 -13.57
CA ASN A 30 -10.99 -11.03 -12.52
C ASN A 30 -11.95 -12.09 -13.07
N LEU A 31 -12.78 -11.75 -14.05
CA LEU A 31 -13.88 -12.60 -14.53
C LEU A 31 -13.44 -14.00 -15.00
N PRO A 32 -12.36 -14.16 -15.79
CA PRO A 32 -11.94 -15.51 -16.20
C PRO A 32 -11.53 -16.40 -15.02
N GLY A 33 -10.83 -15.83 -14.03
CA GLY A 33 -10.44 -16.56 -12.82
C GLY A 33 -11.62 -16.89 -11.93
N GLU A 34 -12.59 -15.98 -11.81
CA GLU A 34 -13.84 -16.23 -11.07
C GLU A 34 -14.59 -17.44 -11.64
N VAL A 35 -14.84 -17.45 -12.94
CA VAL A 35 -15.52 -18.57 -13.61
C VAL A 35 -14.71 -19.86 -13.46
N ALA A 36 -13.39 -19.79 -13.62
CA ALA A 36 -12.53 -20.98 -13.48
C ALA A 36 -12.51 -21.53 -12.05
N LEU A 37 -12.53 -20.67 -11.03
CA LEU A 37 -12.61 -21.07 -9.62
C LEU A 37 -13.98 -21.66 -9.26
N GLN A 38 -15.07 -21.16 -9.86
CA GLN A 38 -16.40 -21.78 -9.71
C GLN A 38 -16.45 -23.19 -10.30
N LEU A 39 -15.81 -23.42 -11.45
CA LEU A 39 -15.73 -24.75 -12.09
C LEU A 39 -14.74 -25.69 -11.39
N CYS A 40 -13.69 -25.14 -10.81
CA CYS A 40 -12.66 -25.89 -10.10
C CYS A 40 -12.19 -25.11 -8.85
N PRO A 41 -12.82 -25.25 -7.67
CA PRO A 41 -12.44 -24.53 -6.44
C PRO A 41 -10.97 -24.76 -6.04
N SER A 42 -10.38 -25.91 -6.40
CA SER A 42 -8.97 -26.23 -6.18
C SER A 42 -8.04 -25.83 -7.34
N LEU A 43 -8.46 -24.89 -8.20
CA LEU A 43 -7.72 -24.48 -9.39
C LEU A 43 -6.28 -24.10 -9.07
N LEU A 44 -6.06 -23.26 -8.05
CA LEU A 44 -4.74 -22.76 -7.67
C LEU A 44 -3.76 -23.88 -7.29
N ALA A 45 -4.24 -24.98 -6.69
CA ALA A 45 -3.43 -26.15 -6.33
C ALA A 45 -2.86 -26.91 -7.54
N ASN A 46 -3.34 -26.61 -8.73
CA ASN A 46 -2.93 -27.33 -9.95
C ASN A 46 -1.84 -26.62 -10.75
N PHE A 47 -1.47 -25.39 -10.39
CA PHE A 47 -0.35 -24.72 -11.02
C PHE A 47 0.98 -25.21 -10.44
N GLN A 48 1.97 -25.32 -11.32
CA GLN A 48 3.35 -25.56 -10.94
C GLN A 48 4.03 -24.21 -10.84
N MET A 49 4.31 -23.80 -9.60
CA MET A 49 4.93 -22.50 -9.34
C MET A 49 6.35 -22.47 -9.93
N PRO A 50 6.84 -21.30 -10.36
CA PRO A 50 8.18 -21.14 -10.87
C PRO A 50 9.23 -21.25 -9.75
N LYS A 51 10.51 -21.11 -10.13
CA LYS A 51 11.64 -21.23 -9.21
C LYS A 51 11.61 -20.20 -8.08
N HIS A 52 11.13 -19.00 -8.37
CA HIS A 52 11.06 -17.90 -7.41
C HIS A 52 9.63 -17.37 -7.32
N VAL A 53 9.11 -17.33 -6.10
CA VAL A 53 7.78 -16.82 -5.80
C VAL A 53 7.90 -15.70 -4.77
N ILE A 54 7.46 -14.52 -5.14
CA ILE A 54 7.52 -13.30 -4.34
C ILE A 54 6.11 -12.76 -4.17
N VAL A 55 5.70 -12.49 -2.95
CA VAL A 55 4.40 -11.88 -2.64
C VAL A 55 4.63 -10.55 -1.94
N VAL A 56 3.96 -9.50 -2.41
CA VAL A 56 3.91 -8.18 -1.77
C VAL A 56 2.51 -7.98 -1.19
N THR A 57 2.44 -7.69 0.09
CA THR A 57 1.20 -7.43 0.83
C THR A 57 1.35 -6.23 1.76
N GLY A 58 0.27 -5.85 2.45
CA GLY A 58 0.25 -4.73 3.39
C GLY A 58 -0.84 -3.71 3.05
N THR A 59 -1.24 -2.89 3.99
CA THR A 59 -2.38 -1.99 3.83
C THR A 59 -2.15 -0.91 2.77
N ASN A 60 -0.99 -0.27 2.79
CA ASN A 60 -0.60 0.80 1.85
C ASN A 60 0.74 0.46 1.18
N GLY A 61 0.98 1.00 -0.02
CA GLY A 61 2.25 0.86 -0.73
C GLY A 61 2.41 -0.38 -1.61
N LYS A 62 1.54 -1.40 -1.51
CA LYS A 62 1.63 -2.66 -2.27
C LYS A 62 1.94 -2.48 -3.76
N THR A 63 1.12 -1.71 -4.45
CA THR A 63 1.23 -1.49 -5.90
C THR A 63 2.53 -0.80 -6.28
N THR A 64 2.94 0.21 -5.49
CA THR A 64 4.21 0.92 -5.69
C THR A 64 5.40 -0.04 -5.54
N VAL A 65 5.42 -0.80 -4.43
CA VAL A 65 6.49 -1.76 -4.14
C VAL A 65 6.55 -2.87 -5.19
N THR A 66 5.40 -3.46 -5.57
CA THR A 66 5.33 -4.50 -6.61
C THR A 66 5.85 -3.98 -7.96
N ASN A 67 5.44 -2.78 -8.37
CA ASN A 67 5.90 -2.20 -9.63
C ASN A 67 7.41 -1.91 -9.63
N LEU A 68 7.93 -1.32 -8.55
CA LEU A 68 9.36 -1.02 -8.44
C LEU A 68 10.19 -2.31 -8.44
N ILE A 69 9.82 -3.32 -7.66
CA ILE A 69 10.47 -4.63 -7.67
C ILE A 69 10.44 -5.22 -9.08
N GLY A 70 9.26 -5.26 -9.70
CA GLY A 70 9.09 -5.82 -11.03
C GLY A 70 9.93 -5.12 -12.09
N ASN A 71 10.01 -3.80 -12.04
CA ASN A 71 10.83 -3.00 -12.96
C ASN A 71 12.32 -3.31 -12.81
N VAL A 72 12.82 -3.38 -11.57
CA VAL A 72 14.22 -3.70 -11.32
C VAL A 72 14.54 -5.13 -11.74
N LEU A 73 13.71 -6.11 -11.37
CA LEU A 73 13.91 -7.51 -11.75
C LEU A 73 13.97 -7.69 -13.28
N LYS A 74 13.07 -7.02 -14.02
CA LYS A 74 13.07 -7.03 -15.50
C LYS A 74 14.35 -6.40 -16.07
N LYS A 75 14.78 -5.24 -15.55
CA LYS A 75 16.03 -4.60 -15.96
C LYS A 75 17.26 -5.48 -15.67
N CYS A 76 17.19 -6.31 -14.64
CA CYS A 76 18.23 -7.31 -14.32
C CYS A 76 18.10 -8.60 -15.13
N GLY A 77 17.21 -8.68 -16.11
CA GLY A 77 17.09 -9.83 -17.03
C GLY A 77 16.22 -10.98 -16.51
N ASN A 78 15.46 -10.78 -15.43
CA ASN A 78 14.55 -11.82 -14.94
C ASN A 78 13.28 -11.85 -15.80
N ASP A 79 12.83 -13.04 -16.16
CA ASP A 79 11.53 -13.27 -16.76
C ASP A 79 10.48 -13.38 -15.66
N ILE A 80 9.53 -12.43 -15.61
CA ILE A 80 8.57 -12.33 -14.51
C ILE A 80 7.11 -12.32 -14.96
N ILE A 81 6.27 -13.03 -14.23
CA ILE A 81 4.82 -12.93 -14.26
C ILE A 81 4.39 -12.06 -13.07
N THR A 82 3.58 -11.02 -13.32
CA THR A 82 3.10 -10.13 -12.27
C THR A 82 1.70 -9.59 -12.54
N ASN A 83 0.93 -9.34 -11.46
CA ASN A 83 -0.38 -8.68 -11.50
C ASN A 83 -0.29 -7.18 -11.15
N ALA A 84 0.82 -6.53 -11.40
CA ALA A 84 1.07 -5.12 -11.07
C ALA A 84 0.01 -4.14 -11.62
N PHE A 85 -0.77 -4.55 -12.63
CA PHE A 85 -1.85 -3.76 -13.23
C PHE A 85 -3.25 -4.04 -12.65
N GLY A 86 -3.34 -4.78 -11.53
CA GLY A 86 -4.58 -5.08 -10.81
C GLY A 86 -4.85 -6.57 -10.65
N GLY A 87 -5.91 -6.91 -9.89
CA GLY A 87 -6.29 -8.30 -9.63
C GLY A 87 -5.51 -8.94 -8.47
N ASN A 88 -5.46 -8.25 -7.32
CA ASN A 88 -4.74 -8.69 -6.11
C ASN A 88 -5.53 -9.63 -5.20
N VAL A 89 -6.70 -10.08 -5.66
CA VAL A 89 -7.53 -11.09 -5.00
C VAL A 89 -7.42 -12.45 -5.71
N ASP A 90 -7.91 -13.52 -5.10
CA ASP A 90 -7.83 -14.88 -5.62
C ASP A 90 -8.32 -15.04 -7.07
N THR A 91 -9.41 -14.39 -7.44
CA THR A 91 -9.95 -14.42 -8.83
C THR A 91 -9.00 -13.75 -9.83
N GLY A 92 -8.37 -12.64 -9.45
CA GLY A 92 -7.40 -11.94 -10.29
C GLY A 92 -6.11 -12.75 -10.45
N ILE A 93 -5.61 -13.32 -9.36
CA ILE A 93 -4.43 -14.20 -9.39
C ILE A 93 -4.71 -15.46 -10.20
N ALA A 94 -5.90 -16.06 -10.09
CA ALA A 94 -6.30 -17.19 -10.92
C ALA A 94 -6.31 -16.84 -12.43
N SER A 95 -6.83 -15.66 -12.80
CA SER A 95 -6.78 -15.17 -14.18
C SER A 95 -5.33 -15.01 -14.67
N LEU A 96 -4.47 -14.41 -13.86
CA LEU A 96 -3.05 -14.23 -14.18
C LEU A 96 -2.34 -15.57 -14.43
N LEU A 97 -2.52 -16.53 -13.52
CA LEU A 97 -1.90 -17.85 -13.64
C LEU A 97 -2.43 -18.61 -14.84
N LEU A 98 -3.74 -18.52 -15.15
CA LEU A 98 -4.31 -19.08 -16.37
C LEU A 98 -3.69 -18.47 -17.62
N ALA A 99 -3.57 -17.14 -17.69
CA ALA A 99 -3.00 -16.44 -18.82
C ALA A 99 -1.56 -16.90 -19.12
N ASN A 100 -0.77 -17.10 -18.06
CA ASN A 100 0.69 -17.32 -18.12
C ASN A 100 1.09 -18.78 -17.87
N SER A 101 0.22 -19.75 -18.04
CA SER A 101 0.52 -21.18 -17.88
C SER A 101 0.26 -21.97 -19.16
N LYS A 102 0.93 -23.11 -19.28
CA LYS A 102 0.55 -24.16 -20.23
C LYS A 102 -0.71 -24.89 -19.73
N LEU A 103 -1.38 -25.65 -20.56
CA LEU A 103 -2.56 -26.45 -20.15
C LEU A 103 -2.26 -27.46 -19.03
N ASN A 104 -1.02 -27.91 -18.93
CA ASN A 104 -0.59 -28.74 -17.82
C ASN A 104 -0.35 -27.96 -16.51
N GLY A 105 -0.59 -26.64 -16.47
CA GLY A 105 -0.43 -25.78 -15.30
C GLY A 105 0.99 -25.31 -15.01
N THR A 106 1.98 -25.61 -15.86
CA THR A 106 3.34 -25.10 -15.72
C THR A 106 3.36 -23.64 -16.14
N LEU A 107 3.86 -22.76 -15.29
CA LEU A 107 4.04 -21.34 -15.59
C LEU A 107 5.18 -21.11 -16.58
N THR A 108 5.11 -20.03 -17.35
CA THR A 108 6.02 -19.77 -18.48
C THR A 108 7.28 -19.00 -18.10
N ALA A 109 7.30 -18.34 -16.94
CA ALA A 109 8.41 -17.53 -16.46
C ALA A 109 9.10 -18.19 -15.26
N ASP A 110 10.32 -17.73 -14.93
CA ASP A 110 11.12 -18.24 -13.80
C ASP A 110 10.76 -17.58 -12.46
N THR A 111 10.09 -16.46 -12.51
CA THR A 111 9.72 -15.67 -11.32
C THR A 111 8.25 -15.27 -11.35
N LEU A 112 7.57 -15.47 -10.23
CA LEU A 112 6.20 -14.99 -9.99
C LEU A 112 6.26 -13.89 -8.92
N LEU A 113 5.88 -12.67 -9.30
CA LEU A 113 5.78 -11.52 -8.40
C LEU A 113 4.31 -11.09 -8.27
N LEU A 114 3.72 -11.30 -7.11
CA LEU A 114 2.32 -11.02 -6.86
C LEU A 114 2.11 -9.87 -5.87
N GLU A 115 1.25 -8.93 -6.24
CA GLU A 115 0.54 -8.10 -5.27
C GLU A 115 -0.63 -8.91 -4.71
N MET A 116 -0.76 -9.00 -3.39
CA MET A 116 -1.82 -9.75 -2.73
C MET A 116 -2.57 -8.89 -1.72
N ASP A 117 -3.90 -8.90 -1.79
CA ASP A 117 -4.78 -8.37 -0.73
C ASP A 117 -4.67 -9.26 0.51
N GLU A 118 -4.50 -8.68 1.68
CA GLU A 118 -4.24 -9.37 2.94
C GLU A 118 -5.34 -10.39 3.28
N ARG A 119 -6.60 -10.06 2.98
CA ARG A 119 -7.75 -10.95 3.24
C ARG A 119 -7.80 -12.15 2.32
N SER A 120 -7.08 -12.08 1.20
CA SER A 120 -6.97 -13.19 0.25
C SER A 120 -5.90 -14.22 0.65
N ALA A 121 -5.09 -13.94 1.68
CA ALA A 121 -3.99 -14.79 2.12
C ALA A 121 -4.44 -16.26 2.34
N GLN A 122 -5.55 -16.47 3.03
CA GLN A 122 -6.09 -17.82 3.28
C GLN A 122 -6.45 -18.62 2.02
N ARG A 123 -6.77 -17.93 0.90
CA ARG A 123 -7.16 -18.56 -0.38
C ARG A 123 -5.98 -18.70 -1.34
N ILE A 124 -4.89 -17.97 -1.13
CA ILE A 124 -3.76 -17.88 -2.04
C ILE A 124 -2.53 -18.59 -1.48
N LEU A 125 -2.09 -18.22 -0.27
CA LEU A 125 -0.81 -18.67 0.29
C LEU A 125 -0.68 -20.19 0.46
N PRO A 126 -1.74 -20.97 0.78
CA PRO A 126 -1.64 -22.42 0.85
C PRO A 126 -1.19 -23.08 -0.46
N TYR A 127 -1.45 -22.43 -1.59
CA TYR A 127 -1.14 -22.95 -2.93
C TYR A 127 0.08 -22.29 -3.57
N VAL A 128 0.25 -20.98 -3.36
CA VAL A 128 1.33 -20.19 -3.97
C VAL A 128 2.66 -20.38 -3.25
N LYS A 129 2.66 -20.45 -1.92
CA LYS A 129 3.82 -20.72 -1.04
C LYS A 129 5.05 -19.89 -1.40
N PRO A 130 5.05 -18.58 -1.11
CA PRO A 130 6.11 -17.68 -1.49
C PRO A 130 7.46 -18.01 -0.81
N ASP A 131 8.56 -17.84 -1.53
CA ASP A 131 9.91 -17.84 -0.97
C ASP A 131 10.15 -16.57 -0.16
N TYR A 132 9.61 -15.44 -0.65
CA TYR A 132 9.69 -14.12 -0.02
C TYR A 132 8.30 -13.47 0.08
N LEU A 133 8.01 -12.93 1.25
CA LEU A 133 6.83 -12.09 1.48
C LEU A 133 7.30 -10.71 1.95
N VAL A 134 6.98 -9.68 1.17
CA VAL A 134 7.24 -8.28 1.54
C VAL A 134 5.96 -7.69 2.12
N CYS A 135 5.97 -7.37 3.41
CA CYS A 135 4.87 -6.70 4.09
C CYS A 135 5.24 -5.22 4.31
N THR A 136 4.58 -4.33 3.59
CA THR A 136 4.88 -2.90 3.62
C THR A 136 4.51 -2.26 4.96
N ASN A 137 3.31 -2.51 5.43
CA ASN A 137 2.76 -2.08 6.72
C ASN A 137 1.40 -2.76 6.94
N LEU A 138 0.97 -2.83 8.20
CA LEU A 138 -0.37 -3.26 8.58
C LEU A 138 -1.04 -2.19 9.43
N GLN A 139 -2.07 -1.58 8.88
CA GLN A 139 -2.81 -0.49 9.50
C GLN A 139 -4.31 -0.71 9.27
N ARG A 140 -5.16 0.03 10.00
CA ARG A 140 -6.58 0.03 9.67
C ARG A 140 -6.80 0.52 8.24
N ASP A 141 -7.68 -0.13 7.52
CA ASP A 141 -8.19 0.31 6.22
C ASP A 141 -9.62 0.86 6.41
N SER A 142 -10.42 0.88 5.38
CA SER A 142 -11.80 1.36 5.49
C SER A 142 -12.62 0.54 6.49
N MET A 143 -13.56 1.20 7.17
CA MET A 143 -14.47 0.57 8.13
C MET A 143 -15.26 -0.63 7.58
N LYS A 144 -15.55 -0.64 6.27
CA LYS A 144 -16.20 -1.76 5.58
C LYS A 144 -15.30 -2.98 5.40
N ARG A 145 -13.97 -2.77 5.38
CA ARG A 145 -13.01 -3.83 5.04
C ARG A 145 -12.26 -4.33 6.24
N ASN A 146 -11.53 -3.45 6.88
CA ASN A 146 -10.51 -3.80 7.87
C ASN A 146 -10.46 -2.73 8.96
N ALA A 147 -11.54 -2.61 9.73
CA ALA A 147 -11.65 -1.65 10.83
C ALA A 147 -10.63 -1.92 11.96
N HIS A 148 -10.17 -3.18 12.08
CA HIS A 148 -9.22 -3.60 13.09
C HIS A 148 -8.02 -4.28 12.45
N VAL A 149 -6.83 -3.82 12.78
CA VAL A 149 -5.57 -4.31 12.22
C VAL A 149 -5.29 -5.77 12.65
N GLU A 150 -5.71 -6.17 13.84
CA GLU A 150 -5.54 -7.52 14.36
C GLU A 150 -6.22 -8.58 13.48
N PHE A 151 -7.34 -8.23 12.87
CA PHE A 151 -8.02 -9.14 11.96
C PHE A 151 -7.18 -9.46 10.71
N ILE A 152 -6.53 -8.45 10.16
CA ILE A 152 -5.62 -8.61 9.01
C ILE A 152 -4.37 -9.39 9.42
N PHE A 153 -3.81 -9.05 10.57
CA PHE A 153 -2.67 -9.73 11.16
C PHE A 153 -2.94 -11.22 11.29
N ASP A 154 -4.09 -11.61 11.87
CA ASP A 154 -4.49 -12.99 12.05
C ASP A 154 -4.59 -13.77 10.71
N PHE A 155 -5.17 -13.14 9.67
CA PHE A 155 -5.25 -13.76 8.35
C PHE A 155 -3.88 -14.05 7.76
N LEU A 156 -2.95 -13.12 7.86
CA LEU A 156 -1.58 -13.31 7.38
C LEU A 156 -0.84 -14.32 8.24
N ASN A 157 -0.86 -14.13 9.56
CA ASN A 157 -0.08 -14.93 10.51
C ASN A 157 -0.40 -16.43 10.45
N ARG A 158 -1.67 -16.78 10.17
CA ARG A 158 -2.11 -18.18 10.06
C ARG A 158 -1.79 -18.83 8.72
N ASN A 159 -1.50 -18.05 7.68
CA ASN A 159 -1.41 -18.56 6.32
C ASN A 159 -0.05 -18.39 5.67
N ILE A 160 0.87 -17.60 6.24
CA ILE A 160 2.25 -17.49 5.74
C ILE A 160 2.97 -18.81 6.02
N PRO A 161 3.57 -19.45 4.98
CA PRO A 161 4.28 -20.72 5.17
C PRO A 161 5.55 -20.54 6.01
N GLU A 162 5.90 -21.56 6.81
CA GLU A 162 7.07 -21.55 7.74
C GLU A 162 8.41 -21.24 7.06
N LYS A 163 8.58 -21.60 5.77
CA LYS A 163 9.85 -21.40 5.05
C LYS A 163 9.95 -20.05 4.35
N THR A 164 8.89 -19.25 4.37
CA THR A 164 8.87 -17.95 3.74
C THR A 164 9.78 -16.98 4.47
N VAL A 165 10.69 -16.32 3.76
CA VAL A 165 11.46 -15.19 4.31
C VAL A 165 10.55 -13.96 4.31
N VAL A 166 10.34 -13.35 5.48
CA VAL A 166 9.48 -12.19 5.66
C VAL A 166 10.32 -10.92 5.67
N ILE A 167 10.02 -10.00 4.77
CA ILE A 167 10.60 -8.67 4.73
C ILE A 167 9.54 -7.71 5.24
N SER A 168 9.73 -7.14 6.42
CA SER A 168 8.73 -6.35 7.12
C SER A 168 9.29 -5.04 7.67
N ASN A 169 8.39 -4.11 7.97
CA ASN A 169 8.73 -2.81 8.49
C ASN A 169 9.04 -2.89 10.00
N ALA A 170 10.28 -2.62 10.39
CA ALA A 170 10.70 -2.57 11.79
C ALA A 170 9.92 -1.54 12.61
N ASP A 171 9.54 -0.42 11.97
CA ASP A 171 8.85 0.69 12.62
C ASP A 171 7.34 0.45 12.74
N ASP A 172 6.83 -0.64 12.18
CA ASP A 172 5.43 -1.08 12.29
C ASP A 172 5.32 -2.18 13.36
N LEU A 173 4.74 -1.83 14.48
CA LEU A 173 4.54 -2.73 15.63
C LEU A 173 3.66 -3.95 15.32
N VAL A 174 2.96 -3.95 14.21
CA VAL A 174 2.06 -5.04 13.78
C VAL A 174 2.75 -5.95 12.77
N SER A 175 3.19 -5.41 11.63
CA SER A 175 3.78 -6.23 10.56
C SER A 175 5.11 -6.86 10.98
N SER A 176 5.85 -6.25 11.88
CA SER A 176 7.10 -6.80 12.44
C SER A 176 6.90 -8.05 13.30
N GLN A 177 5.67 -8.31 13.76
CA GLN A 177 5.34 -9.46 14.61
C GLN A 177 4.74 -10.64 13.83
N LEU A 178 4.61 -10.54 12.50
CA LEU A 178 4.08 -11.65 11.68
C LEU A 178 5.00 -12.87 11.79
N VAL A 179 4.41 -14.06 11.97
CA VAL A 179 5.09 -15.37 11.97
C VAL A 179 6.51 -15.34 12.58
N PRO A 180 6.64 -15.09 13.88
CA PRO A 180 7.92 -14.77 14.53
C PRO A 180 8.98 -15.88 14.40
N GLU A 181 8.56 -17.11 14.09
CA GLU A 181 9.46 -18.26 13.88
C GLU A 181 10.09 -18.29 12.48
N ASN A 182 9.58 -17.47 11.56
CA ASN A 182 10.15 -17.38 10.22
C ASN A 182 11.43 -16.53 10.21
N LYS A 183 12.24 -16.67 9.17
CA LYS A 183 13.35 -15.75 8.93
C LYS A 183 12.83 -14.38 8.57
N HIS A 184 13.22 -13.35 9.34
CA HIS A 184 12.89 -11.95 9.10
C HIS A 184 14.09 -11.17 8.59
N ILE A 185 13.81 -10.20 7.72
CA ILE A 185 14.70 -9.11 7.34
C ILE A 185 13.90 -7.81 7.47
N TYR A 186 14.39 -6.91 8.29
CA TYR A 186 13.66 -5.70 8.66
C TYR A 186 14.19 -4.46 7.93
N PHE A 187 13.28 -3.68 7.36
CA PHE A 187 13.57 -2.31 6.91
C PHE A 187 12.97 -1.30 7.89
N GLY A 188 13.57 -0.12 7.96
CA GLY A 188 13.08 0.97 8.80
C GLY A 188 13.60 2.33 8.35
N VAL A 189 13.06 3.39 8.92
CA VAL A 189 13.45 4.76 8.66
C VAL A 189 13.73 5.42 10.02
N ALA A 190 14.94 5.95 10.22
CA ALA A 190 15.26 6.75 11.39
C ALA A 190 14.48 8.08 11.36
N LEU A 191 14.42 8.76 12.49
CA LEU A 191 13.97 10.15 12.51
C LEU A 191 14.87 10.97 11.57
N LEU A 192 14.29 11.56 10.53
CA LEU A 192 15.03 12.29 9.52
C LEU A 192 15.29 13.74 9.97
N ASP A 193 16.33 14.37 9.40
CA ASP A 193 16.67 15.76 9.68
C ASP A 193 15.49 16.70 9.41
N GLY A 194 15.15 17.53 10.38
CA GLY A 194 14.04 18.48 10.29
C GLY A 194 12.65 17.91 10.64
N GLU A 195 12.54 16.61 10.93
CA GLU A 195 11.28 16.01 11.41
C GLU A 195 11.09 16.27 12.93
N VAL A 196 9.82 16.39 13.31
CA VAL A 196 9.42 16.50 14.73
C VAL A 196 9.16 15.08 15.26
N PRO A 197 9.69 14.70 16.42
CA PRO A 197 9.48 13.35 16.97
C PRO A 197 8.04 13.00 17.28
N THR A 198 7.19 14.02 17.50
CA THR A 198 5.78 13.84 17.89
C THR A 198 4.87 13.93 16.68
N ASN A 199 3.94 13.00 16.58
CA ASN A 199 2.87 13.03 15.59
C ASN A 199 1.58 13.50 16.26
N ASP A 200 1.00 14.59 15.73
CA ASP A 200 -0.24 15.20 16.21
C ASP A 200 -1.51 14.54 15.63
N SER A 201 -1.38 13.37 14.97
CA SER A 201 -2.53 12.63 14.44
C SER A 201 -3.52 12.25 15.54
N LEU A 202 -4.82 12.43 15.26
CA LEU A 202 -5.91 12.04 16.14
C LEU A 202 -5.94 10.55 16.42
N VAL A 203 -5.61 9.75 15.41
CA VAL A 203 -5.71 8.29 15.47
C VAL A 203 -4.31 7.68 15.51
N SER A 204 -4.12 6.81 16.48
CA SER A 204 -3.00 5.88 16.56
C SER A 204 -3.58 4.48 16.76
N ASP A 205 -3.31 3.55 15.85
CA ASP A 205 -3.89 2.21 15.93
C ASP A 205 -3.33 1.43 17.12
N ILE A 206 -2.05 1.61 17.42
CA ILE A 206 -1.37 0.95 18.54
C ILE A 206 -0.92 1.98 19.54
N VAL A 207 -1.56 1.97 20.68
CA VAL A 207 -1.26 2.88 21.80
C VAL A 207 -0.71 2.11 23.00
N ASN A 208 -1.18 0.87 23.19
CA ASN A 208 -0.83 0.03 24.32
C ASN A 208 0.06 -1.14 23.88
N CYS A 209 0.90 -1.58 24.80
CA CYS A 209 1.78 -2.73 24.61
C CYS A 209 0.95 -4.01 24.36
N PRO A 210 1.23 -4.77 23.29
CA PRO A 210 0.52 -6.00 23.01
C PRO A 210 0.76 -7.10 24.06
N ASN A 211 1.88 -7.01 24.80
CA ASN A 211 2.24 -8.03 25.79
C ASN A 211 1.63 -7.78 27.17
N CYS A 212 1.51 -6.52 27.60
CA CYS A 212 1.11 -6.23 28.99
C CYS A 212 0.04 -5.13 29.13
N GLY A 213 -0.44 -4.55 28.04
CA GLY A 213 -1.46 -3.51 28.03
C GLY A 213 -1.01 -2.11 28.49
N THR A 214 0.23 -1.96 28.97
CA THR A 214 0.77 -0.65 29.41
C THR A 214 0.92 0.28 28.22
N ARG A 215 0.65 1.57 28.41
CA ARG A 215 0.81 2.58 27.37
C ARG A 215 2.26 2.64 26.87
N LEU A 216 2.43 2.54 25.54
CA LEU A 216 3.74 2.63 24.90
C LEU A 216 4.29 4.07 24.93
N GLN A 217 5.62 4.17 25.03
CA GLN A 217 6.36 5.41 24.87
C GLN A 217 7.03 5.40 23.50
N PHE A 218 6.73 6.42 22.69
CA PHE A 218 7.34 6.58 21.37
C PHE A 218 8.49 7.57 21.46
N SER A 219 9.66 7.19 20.97
CA SER A 219 10.76 8.11 20.77
C SER A 219 10.53 9.02 19.55
N PHE A 220 9.89 8.48 18.52
CA PHE A 220 9.32 9.24 17.41
C PHE A 220 8.19 8.45 16.71
N ARG A 221 7.36 9.15 15.97
CA ARG A 221 6.35 8.59 15.05
C ARG A 221 6.34 9.40 13.75
N HIS A 222 6.49 8.72 12.62
CA HIS A 222 6.34 9.34 11.32
C HIS A 222 4.86 9.57 10.96
N TYR A 223 4.01 8.56 11.20
CA TYR A 223 2.55 8.64 11.03
C TYR A 223 1.87 7.45 11.72
N ASN A 224 0.62 7.61 12.19
CA ASN A 224 -0.15 6.60 12.90
C ASN A 224 0.70 5.94 14.03
N HIS A 225 0.89 4.61 14.01
CA HIS A 225 1.76 3.87 14.92
C HIS A 225 3.14 3.53 14.31
N ILE A 226 3.42 4.02 13.11
CA ILE A 226 4.71 3.78 12.45
C ILE A 226 5.76 4.70 13.07
N GLY A 227 6.71 4.11 13.75
CA GLY A 227 7.76 4.80 14.50
C GLY A 227 8.48 3.87 15.47
N GLN A 228 9.20 4.42 16.43
CA GLN A 228 9.96 3.68 17.43
C GLN A 228 9.31 3.79 18.81
N ALA A 229 8.87 2.68 19.36
CA ALA A 229 8.19 2.59 20.63
C ALA A 229 8.87 1.61 21.59
N THR A 230 8.71 1.88 22.87
CA THR A 230 9.17 1.00 23.97
C THR A 230 8.11 0.92 25.04
N CYS A 231 7.88 -0.25 25.59
CA CYS A 231 7.04 -0.45 26.75
C CYS A 231 7.84 -0.20 28.04
N PRO A 232 7.47 0.78 28.88
CA PRO A 232 8.21 1.06 30.11
C PRO A 232 8.05 -0.04 31.17
N ASN A 233 7.07 -0.92 31.03
CA ASN A 233 6.79 -1.96 32.01
C ASN A 233 7.45 -3.32 31.69
N CYS A 234 7.33 -3.81 30.44
CA CYS A 234 7.85 -5.14 30.08
C CYS A 234 9.03 -5.11 29.10
N GLY A 235 9.47 -3.94 28.67
CA GLY A 235 10.60 -3.79 27.74
C GLY A 235 10.28 -4.16 26.29
N PHE A 236 9.01 -4.47 25.94
CA PHE A 236 8.61 -4.67 24.54
C PHE A 236 9.02 -3.45 23.71
N CYS A 237 9.63 -3.67 22.56
CA CYS A 237 10.06 -2.61 21.64
C CYS A 237 9.96 -3.07 20.19
N ASN A 238 10.15 -2.13 19.27
CA ASN A 238 10.27 -2.42 17.87
C ASN A 238 11.41 -3.38 17.55
N ALA A 239 11.27 -4.11 16.44
CA ALA A 239 12.37 -4.86 15.84
C ALA A 239 13.49 -3.89 15.42
N LYS A 240 14.74 -4.38 15.41
CA LYS A 240 15.87 -3.62 14.89
C LYS A 240 15.91 -3.76 13.36
N ALA A 241 15.96 -2.64 12.63
CA ALA A 241 16.09 -2.66 11.19
C ALA A 241 17.45 -3.22 10.75
N ASP A 242 17.45 -4.15 9.79
CA ASP A 242 18.66 -4.62 9.09
C ASP A 242 19.10 -3.62 8.01
N PHE A 243 18.10 -2.97 7.38
CA PHE A 243 18.27 -1.88 6.41
C PHE A 243 17.57 -0.65 6.94
N GLN A 244 18.32 0.31 7.43
CA GLN A 244 17.77 1.54 8.01
C GLN A 244 18.08 2.75 7.14
N VAL A 245 17.07 3.44 6.64
CA VAL A 245 17.24 4.76 6.04
C VAL A 245 17.61 5.73 7.16
N THR A 246 18.76 6.36 7.04
CA THR A 246 19.28 7.30 8.04
C THR A 246 19.26 8.75 7.58
N LYS A 247 19.20 8.97 6.26
CA LYS A 247 19.16 10.30 5.67
C LYS A 247 18.48 10.27 4.32
N VAL A 248 17.74 11.33 3.98
CA VAL A 248 17.18 11.55 2.66
C VAL A 248 17.43 12.99 2.23
N GLU A 249 18.01 13.18 1.06
CA GLU A 249 18.26 14.49 0.46
C GLU A 249 18.11 14.40 -1.06
N ASN A 250 17.37 15.32 -1.66
CA ASN A 250 17.21 15.44 -3.11
C ASN A 250 16.90 14.10 -3.79
N CYS A 251 15.87 13.40 -3.32
CA CYS A 251 15.47 12.08 -3.79
C CYS A 251 16.60 11.04 -3.75
N THR A 252 17.48 11.15 -2.76
CA THR A 252 18.57 10.21 -2.51
C THR A 252 18.52 9.73 -1.07
N ALA A 253 18.37 8.43 -0.86
CA ALA A 253 18.35 7.79 0.45
C ALA A 253 19.73 7.21 0.80
N THR A 254 20.19 7.49 2.02
CA THR A 254 21.32 6.84 2.64
C THR A 254 20.81 5.75 3.57
N ILE A 255 21.24 4.51 3.33
CA ILE A 255 20.79 3.32 4.07
C ILE A 255 21.97 2.70 4.79
N GLN A 256 21.82 2.50 6.09
CA GLN A 256 22.74 1.70 6.89
C GLN A 256 22.34 0.24 6.82
N HIS A 257 23.23 -0.61 6.33
CA HIS A 257 23.07 -2.06 6.31
C HIS A 257 24.28 -2.73 6.97
N HIS A 258 24.06 -3.33 8.14
CA HIS A 258 25.16 -3.80 9.01
C HIS A 258 26.21 -2.69 9.26
N ASN A 259 27.44 -2.92 8.83
CA ASN A 259 28.54 -1.97 8.97
C ASN A 259 28.82 -1.16 7.70
N THR A 260 27.94 -1.23 6.70
CA THR A 260 28.08 -0.54 5.41
C THR A 260 27.03 0.56 5.24
N THR A 261 27.43 1.65 4.62
CA THR A 261 26.52 2.71 4.19
C THR A 261 26.32 2.61 2.70
N GLU A 262 25.08 2.48 2.28
CA GLU A 262 24.68 2.36 0.88
C GLU A 262 23.84 3.57 0.47
N ILE A 263 23.98 4.03 -0.77
CA ILE A 263 23.27 5.21 -1.30
C ILE A 263 22.42 4.78 -2.49
N TYR A 264 21.16 5.23 -2.51
CA TYR A 264 20.18 4.89 -3.54
C TYR A 264 19.34 6.09 -3.98
N PRO A 265 19.10 6.26 -5.27
CA PRO A 265 18.07 7.18 -5.74
C PRO A 265 16.69 6.61 -5.36
N ILE A 266 15.80 7.48 -4.93
CA ILE A 266 14.41 7.16 -4.62
C ILE A 266 13.48 8.08 -5.41
N PRO A 267 12.23 7.68 -5.67
CA PRO A 267 11.33 8.43 -6.53
C PRO A 267 10.92 9.81 -6.00
N ASN A 268 10.80 9.96 -4.67
CA ASN A 268 10.54 11.24 -3.98
C ASN A 268 10.85 11.14 -2.48
N ASP A 269 10.78 12.27 -1.78
CA ASP A 269 11.15 12.44 -0.37
C ASP A 269 9.94 12.35 0.58
N ARG A 270 8.77 11.88 0.13
CA ARG A 270 7.62 11.69 1.01
C ARG A 270 7.83 10.48 1.90
N ILE A 271 7.54 10.59 3.19
CA ILE A 271 7.81 9.52 4.17
C ILE A 271 7.23 8.15 3.76
N THR A 272 6.03 8.11 3.19
CA THR A 272 5.41 6.87 2.71
C THR A 272 6.18 6.23 1.54
N ASP A 273 6.75 7.05 0.66
CA ASP A 273 7.52 6.58 -0.50
C ASP A 273 8.96 6.24 -0.12
N ILE A 274 9.50 6.87 0.92
CA ILE A 274 10.76 6.47 1.56
C ILE A 274 10.62 5.05 2.12
N TYR A 275 9.54 4.75 2.87
CA TYR A 275 9.26 3.39 3.36
C TYR A 275 9.06 2.38 2.23
N ASN A 276 8.33 2.74 1.17
CA ASN A 276 8.17 1.88 -0.01
C ASN A 276 9.51 1.59 -0.68
N SER A 277 10.37 2.60 -0.81
CA SER A 277 11.72 2.45 -1.38
C SER A 277 12.62 1.58 -0.48
N ALA A 278 12.55 1.77 0.84
CA ALA A 278 13.28 0.94 1.80
C ALA A 278 12.86 -0.55 1.67
N ALA A 279 11.57 -0.84 1.58
CA ALA A 279 11.05 -2.19 1.37
C ALA A 279 11.59 -2.81 0.07
N VAL A 280 11.56 -2.05 -1.04
CA VAL A 280 12.07 -2.48 -2.36
C VAL A 280 13.57 -2.78 -2.28
N ILE A 281 14.36 -1.86 -1.75
CA ILE A 281 15.83 -1.99 -1.66
C ILE A 281 16.18 -3.19 -0.78
N THR A 282 15.55 -3.33 0.38
CA THR A 282 15.75 -4.45 1.30
C THR A 282 15.46 -5.78 0.64
N PHE A 283 14.32 -5.89 -0.07
CA PHE A 283 14.01 -7.11 -0.81
C PHE A 283 15.05 -7.41 -1.90
N LEU A 284 15.37 -6.45 -2.76
CA LEU A 284 16.27 -6.65 -3.89
C LEU A 284 17.68 -7.05 -3.43
N ARG A 285 18.18 -6.41 -2.36
CA ARG A 285 19.46 -6.74 -1.74
C ARG A 285 19.44 -8.15 -1.11
N THR A 286 18.35 -8.49 -0.43
CA THR A 286 18.15 -9.85 0.14
C THR A 286 18.03 -10.91 -0.95
N TYR A 287 17.42 -10.58 -2.08
CA TYR A 287 17.27 -11.44 -3.24
C TYR A 287 18.61 -11.70 -3.97
N GLY A 288 19.65 -10.91 -3.68
CA GLY A 288 21.02 -11.08 -4.21
C GLY A 288 21.42 -10.11 -5.31
N ILE A 289 20.63 -9.06 -5.58
CA ILE A 289 21.02 -8.01 -6.53
C ILE A 289 22.02 -7.06 -5.85
N SER A 290 23.12 -6.75 -6.52
CA SER A 290 24.15 -5.87 -5.96
C SER A 290 23.64 -4.44 -5.74
N GLN A 291 24.25 -3.70 -4.79
CA GLN A 291 23.94 -2.30 -4.52
C GLN A 291 23.94 -1.45 -5.80
N GLN A 292 25.01 -1.59 -6.60
CA GLN A 292 25.16 -0.80 -7.83
C GLN A 292 24.04 -1.08 -8.83
N GLN A 293 23.68 -2.34 -9.05
CA GLN A 293 22.59 -2.71 -9.96
C GLN A 293 21.24 -2.15 -9.47
N VAL A 294 20.95 -2.26 -8.15
CA VAL A 294 19.72 -1.68 -7.58
C VAL A 294 19.70 -0.17 -7.79
N ALA A 295 20.79 0.54 -7.46
CA ALA A 295 20.88 1.97 -7.61
C ALA A 295 20.70 2.41 -9.07
N ASP A 296 21.37 1.74 -10.01
CA ASP A 296 21.29 2.06 -11.44
C ASP A 296 19.87 1.79 -12.00
N CYS A 297 19.23 0.71 -11.57
CA CYS A 297 17.86 0.39 -12.00
C CYS A 297 16.80 1.32 -11.41
N LEU A 298 17.05 1.88 -10.24
CA LEU A 298 16.13 2.84 -9.61
C LEU A 298 16.27 4.26 -10.17
N LYS A 299 17.39 4.60 -10.83
CA LYS A 299 17.55 5.90 -11.49
C LYS A 299 16.43 6.14 -12.50
N GLY A 300 15.75 7.28 -12.37
CA GLY A 300 14.63 7.65 -13.25
C GLY A 300 13.39 6.76 -13.10
N SER A 301 13.30 5.95 -12.05
CA SER A 301 12.07 5.22 -11.75
C SER A 301 11.00 6.19 -11.27
N GLU A 302 9.87 6.21 -11.97
CA GLU A 302 8.71 7.00 -11.58
C GLU A 302 7.76 6.11 -10.75
N ILE A 303 7.14 6.70 -9.72
CA ILE A 303 5.99 6.08 -9.07
C ILE A 303 4.83 6.12 -10.06
N VAL A 304 4.09 5.01 -10.16
CA VAL A 304 2.87 4.99 -10.99
C VAL A 304 1.96 6.15 -10.56
N LYS A 305 1.73 7.08 -11.48
CA LYS A 305 0.96 8.34 -11.29
C LYS A 305 -0.52 8.15 -10.89
N SER A 306 -0.90 7.00 -10.36
CA SER A 306 -2.29 6.65 -10.13
C SER A 306 -3.00 7.41 -9.00
N ARG A 307 -2.24 8.15 -8.16
CA ARG A 307 -2.82 8.81 -6.96
C ARG A 307 -2.38 10.25 -6.75
N TYR A 308 -1.33 10.69 -7.42
CA TYR A 308 -0.84 12.06 -7.36
C TYR A 308 -0.60 12.54 -8.78
N ASP A 309 -1.15 13.70 -9.09
CA ASP A 309 -0.84 14.42 -10.30
C ASP A 309 -0.53 15.87 -9.93
N THR A 310 0.38 16.49 -10.67
CA THR A 310 0.74 17.89 -10.46
C THR A 310 0.56 18.61 -11.79
N LEU A 311 -0.30 19.60 -11.78
CA LEU A 311 -0.57 20.45 -12.93
C LEU A 311 -0.10 21.87 -12.63
N THR A 312 0.12 22.66 -13.68
CA THR A 312 0.26 24.10 -13.55
C THR A 312 -0.93 24.76 -14.25
N SER A 313 -1.69 25.54 -13.51
CA SER A 313 -2.81 26.31 -14.05
C SER A 313 -2.66 27.78 -13.68
N HIS A 314 -2.68 28.68 -14.69
CA HIS A 314 -2.51 30.11 -14.49
C HIS A 314 -1.26 30.51 -13.66
N GLY A 315 -0.15 29.77 -13.86
CA GLY A 315 1.11 29.98 -13.14
C GLY A 315 1.11 29.50 -11.69
N LYS A 316 0.04 28.83 -11.22
CA LYS A 316 -0.06 28.27 -9.86
C LYS A 316 0.08 26.73 -9.94
N PRO A 317 0.80 26.08 -9.02
CA PRO A 317 0.83 24.62 -8.93
C PRO A 317 -0.51 24.11 -8.42
N VAL A 318 -1.03 23.05 -9.04
CA VAL A 318 -2.25 22.34 -8.65
C VAL A 318 -1.87 20.90 -8.36
N TYR A 319 -2.06 20.47 -7.13
CA TYR A 319 -1.82 19.11 -6.68
C TYR A 319 -3.13 18.35 -6.64
N ILE A 320 -3.24 17.28 -7.43
CA ILE A 320 -4.40 16.39 -7.42
C ILE A 320 -4.03 15.14 -6.63
N THR A 321 -4.76 14.90 -5.54
CA THR A 321 -4.55 13.74 -4.70
C THR A 321 -5.82 12.89 -4.68
N LEU A 322 -5.73 11.67 -5.19
CA LEU A 322 -6.76 10.67 -5.01
C LEU A 322 -6.44 9.85 -3.75
N ALA A 323 -6.91 10.29 -2.60
CA ALA A 323 -6.86 9.47 -1.41
C ALA A 323 -7.68 8.19 -1.66
N LYS A 324 -7.11 7.02 -1.34
CA LYS A 324 -7.84 5.75 -1.43
C LYS A 324 -9.13 5.92 -0.63
N GLY A 325 -10.27 5.83 -1.29
CA GLY A 325 -11.57 6.11 -0.67
C GLY A 325 -11.75 5.37 0.65
N GLN A 326 -12.28 6.05 1.65
CA GLN A 326 -12.57 5.53 2.99
C GLN A 326 -11.33 5.15 3.84
N ASN A 327 -10.12 5.57 3.44
CA ASN A 327 -8.92 5.35 4.25
C ASN A 327 -8.51 6.64 4.96
N PRO A 328 -8.74 6.75 6.29
CA PRO A 328 -8.43 7.96 7.04
C PRO A 328 -6.94 8.30 7.03
N ILE A 329 -6.06 7.29 7.05
CA ILE A 329 -4.60 7.49 7.06
C ILE A 329 -4.13 8.12 5.74
N ALA A 330 -4.65 7.64 4.60
CA ALA A 330 -4.31 8.22 3.30
C ALA A 330 -4.80 9.66 3.16
N CYS A 331 -5.99 9.97 3.71
CA CYS A 331 -6.53 11.33 3.75
C CYS A 331 -5.73 12.23 4.71
N SER A 332 -5.36 11.73 5.89
CA SER A 332 -4.50 12.46 6.85
C SER A 332 -3.14 12.79 6.23
N ALA A 333 -2.54 11.84 5.50
CA ALA A 333 -1.28 12.09 4.79
C ALA A 333 -1.42 13.18 3.71
N ALA A 334 -2.58 13.27 3.02
CA ALA A 334 -2.85 14.35 2.08
C ALA A 334 -3.00 15.70 2.81
N CYS A 335 -3.67 15.74 3.96
CA CYS A 335 -3.78 16.94 4.78
C CYS A 335 -2.41 17.39 5.34
N ASP A 336 -1.57 16.43 5.75
CA ASP A 336 -0.20 16.71 6.22
C ASP A 336 0.69 17.25 5.09
N PHE A 337 0.53 16.74 3.86
CA PHE A 337 1.20 17.30 2.70
C PHE A 337 0.80 18.76 2.48
N VAL A 338 -0.50 19.07 2.51
CA VAL A 338 -0.99 20.46 2.39
C VAL A 338 -0.42 21.34 3.51
N ARG A 339 -0.33 20.83 4.74
CA ARG A 339 0.24 21.55 5.87
C ARG A 339 1.70 21.94 5.66
N LYS A 340 2.49 21.07 5.02
CA LYS A 340 3.93 21.25 4.80
C LYS A 340 4.27 22.08 3.58
N GLU A 341 3.34 22.24 2.62
CA GLU A 341 3.57 23.07 1.44
C GLU A 341 3.68 24.55 1.82
N PRO A 342 4.67 25.29 1.29
CA PRO A 342 4.83 26.70 1.59
C PRO A 342 3.80 27.59 0.89
N GLY A 343 3.50 28.74 1.49
CA GLY A 343 2.67 29.78 0.89
C GLY A 343 1.16 29.59 1.11
N LYS A 344 0.39 30.57 0.66
CA LYS A 344 -1.08 30.55 0.77
C LYS A 344 -1.69 29.46 -0.13
N LYS A 345 -2.64 28.71 0.41
CA LYS A 345 -3.26 27.54 -0.22
C LYS A 345 -4.78 27.61 -0.20
N ALA A 346 -5.40 27.13 -1.28
CA ALA A 346 -6.82 26.76 -1.29
C ALA A 346 -6.91 25.23 -1.41
N VAL A 347 -7.87 24.63 -0.72
CA VAL A 347 -8.08 23.16 -0.70
C VAL A 347 -9.47 22.87 -1.23
N ILE A 348 -9.60 21.95 -2.16
CA ILE A 348 -10.90 21.46 -2.63
C ILE A 348 -11.06 20.01 -2.13
N LEU A 349 -12.14 19.74 -1.40
CA LEU A 349 -12.50 18.41 -0.92
C LEU A 349 -13.81 17.97 -1.58
N ILE A 350 -13.76 16.84 -2.29
CA ILE A 350 -14.94 16.31 -2.99
C ILE A 350 -15.33 14.97 -2.36
N LEU A 351 -16.61 14.82 -2.01
CA LEU A 351 -17.15 13.58 -1.48
C LEU A 351 -18.53 13.28 -2.08
N GLU A 352 -18.60 12.17 -2.80
CA GLU A 352 -19.83 11.68 -3.38
C GLU A 352 -20.52 10.63 -2.48
N ASP A 353 -21.80 10.37 -2.76
CA ASP A 353 -22.62 9.44 -1.97
C ASP A 353 -22.42 7.98 -2.40
N PHE A 354 -22.04 7.75 -3.67
CA PHE A 354 -21.93 6.42 -4.26
C PHE A 354 -20.52 6.12 -4.71
N TYR A 355 -19.96 5.06 -4.15
CA TYR A 355 -18.62 4.61 -4.47
C TYR A 355 -18.60 3.51 -5.54
N ASP A 356 -19.70 2.77 -5.71
CA ASP A 356 -19.79 1.65 -6.62
C ASP A 356 -21.01 1.74 -7.55
N ARG A 357 -21.03 0.87 -8.57
CA ARG A 357 -22.16 0.75 -9.52
C ARG A 357 -23.45 0.28 -8.86
N ARG A 358 -23.40 -0.28 -7.65
CA ARG A 358 -24.57 -0.76 -6.89
C ARG A 358 -25.29 0.37 -6.17
N ARG A 359 -24.74 1.60 -6.21
CA ARG A 359 -25.30 2.79 -5.58
C ARG A 359 -25.62 2.58 -4.10
N THR A 360 -24.76 1.83 -3.40
CA THR A 360 -24.87 1.66 -1.95
C THR A 360 -24.37 2.94 -1.29
N SER A 361 -25.12 3.45 -0.31
CA SER A 361 -24.69 4.61 0.47
C SER A 361 -23.36 4.33 1.17
N GLU A 362 -22.44 5.29 1.10
CA GLU A 362 -21.11 5.15 1.70
C GLU A 362 -21.14 5.35 3.22
N ASN A 363 -20.34 4.51 3.91
CA ASN A 363 -20.02 4.79 5.31
C ASN A 363 -18.94 5.87 5.36
N ILE A 364 -19.32 7.04 5.88
CA ILE A 364 -18.46 8.22 5.99
C ILE A 364 -17.76 8.35 7.35
N ALA A 365 -17.88 7.38 8.26
CA ALA A 365 -17.25 7.45 9.58
C ALA A 365 -15.75 7.72 9.54
N TRP A 366 -15.08 7.30 8.47
CA TRP A 366 -13.65 7.53 8.24
C TRP A 366 -13.24 9.01 8.22
N ILE A 367 -14.14 9.95 7.87
CA ILE A 367 -13.81 11.37 7.89
C ILE A 367 -13.59 11.89 9.32
N TYR A 368 -14.19 11.26 10.32
CA TYR A 368 -13.99 11.60 11.74
C TYR A 368 -12.67 11.09 12.30
N GLU A 369 -12.02 10.17 11.59
CA GLU A 369 -10.68 9.65 11.90
C GLU A 369 -9.57 10.31 11.05
N THR A 370 -9.93 11.22 10.14
CA THR A 370 -8.98 11.96 9.30
C THR A 370 -8.54 13.24 10.02
N ASP A 371 -7.23 13.53 9.94
CA ASP A 371 -6.60 14.70 10.59
C ASP A 371 -6.86 16.00 9.82
N PHE A 372 -8.10 16.42 9.69
CA PHE A 372 -8.45 17.73 9.10
C PHE A 372 -7.96 18.90 9.93
N GLU A 373 -7.60 18.70 11.16
CA GLU A 373 -6.93 19.65 12.05
C GLU A 373 -5.64 20.21 11.42
N PHE A 374 -4.97 19.44 10.56
CA PHE A 374 -3.81 19.88 9.80
C PHE A 374 -4.12 21.02 8.82
N LEU A 375 -5.38 21.20 8.44
CA LEU A 375 -5.82 22.29 7.57
C LEU A 375 -6.19 23.58 8.34
N LYS A 376 -6.06 23.60 9.67
CA LYS A 376 -6.43 24.77 10.49
C LYS A 376 -5.45 25.93 10.34
N GLN A 377 -4.32 25.77 9.72
CA GLN A 377 -3.27 26.77 9.57
C GLN A 377 -3.76 28.04 8.84
N ASP A 378 -3.14 29.17 9.16
CA ASP A 378 -3.55 30.48 8.60
C ASP A 378 -3.26 30.64 7.11
N ASP A 379 -2.28 29.88 6.60
CA ASP A 379 -1.94 29.87 5.18
C ASP A 379 -2.87 28.99 4.33
N VAL A 380 -3.73 28.17 4.93
CA VAL A 380 -4.91 27.57 4.27
C VAL A 380 -6.04 28.58 4.27
N VAL A 381 -6.05 29.45 3.28
CA VAL A 381 -6.94 30.62 3.25
C VAL A 381 -8.38 30.27 2.86
N GLN A 382 -8.57 29.18 2.11
CA GLN A 382 -9.89 28.77 1.64
C GLN A 382 -9.98 27.23 1.56
N ILE A 383 -11.15 26.70 1.99
CA ILE A 383 -11.49 25.29 1.82
C ILE A 383 -12.85 25.23 1.12
N ILE A 384 -12.90 24.57 -0.03
CA ILE A 384 -14.12 24.40 -0.81
C ILE A 384 -14.54 22.95 -0.70
N VAL A 385 -15.74 22.69 -0.22
CA VAL A 385 -16.30 21.34 -0.12
C VAL A 385 -17.39 21.16 -1.16
N GLY A 386 -17.31 20.07 -1.92
CA GLY A 386 -18.26 19.79 -3.01
C GLY A 386 -18.71 18.32 -3.04
N GLY A 387 -19.74 18.06 -3.84
CA GLY A 387 -20.38 16.77 -3.97
C GLY A 387 -21.58 16.60 -3.04
N LYS A 388 -22.29 15.49 -3.16
CA LYS A 388 -23.52 15.20 -2.42
C LYS A 388 -23.34 15.14 -0.91
N ARG A 389 -22.11 14.88 -0.44
CA ARG A 389 -21.75 14.76 0.97
C ARG A 389 -20.95 15.98 1.47
N ALA A 390 -21.02 17.12 0.77
CA ALA A 390 -20.33 18.35 1.15
C ALA A 390 -20.67 18.84 2.58
N THR A 391 -21.92 18.63 3.03
CA THR A 391 -22.35 18.98 4.39
C THR A 391 -21.63 18.16 5.46
N ASP A 392 -21.32 16.89 5.19
CA ASP A 392 -20.57 16.05 6.14
C ASP A 392 -19.15 16.57 6.31
N TYR A 393 -18.49 16.97 5.22
CA TYR A 393 -17.20 17.67 5.30
C TYR A 393 -17.29 18.99 6.05
N LEU A 394 -18.32 19.81 5.80
CA LEU A 394 -18.51 21.05 6.52
C LEU A 394 -18.56 20.82 8.03
N VAL A 395 -19.41 19.89 8.48
CA VAL A 395 -19.55 19.55 9.91
C VAL A 395 -18.19 19.10 10.48
N ARG A 396 -17.48 18.22 9.77
CA ARG A 396 -16.19 17.71 10.23
C ARG A 396 -15.11 18.79 10.30
N LEU A 397 -15.06 19.69 9.33
CA LEU A 397 -14.12 20.83 9.32
C LEU A 397 -14.39 21.80 10.47
N LEU A 398 -15.66 22.07 10.78
CA LEU A 398 -16.04 22.88 11.94
C LEU A 398 -15.61 22.21 13.26
N ILE A 399 -15.76 20.88 13.37
CA ILE A 399 -15.28 20.10 14.53
C ILE A 399 -13.74 20.20 14.64
N ALA A 400 -13.02 20.23 13.51
CA ALA A 400 -11.57 20.44 13.48
C ALA A 400 -11.14 21.86 13.92
N GLY A 401 -12.12 22.75 14.17
CA GLY A 401 -11.87 24.11 14.59
C GLY A 401 -11.44 25.05 13.46
N ILE A 402 -11.81 24.73 12.22
CA ILE A 402 -11.60 25.60 11.06
C ILE A 402 -12.70 26.67 11.03
N ASP A 403 -12.31 27.91 10.84
CA ASP A 403 -13.25 29.04 10.81
C ASP A 403 -14.25 28.89 9.65
N ARG A 404 -15.54 29.06 9.95
CA ARG A 404 -16.63 28.95 8.97
C ARG A 404 -16.45 29.90 7.77
N SER A 405 -15.84 31.06 7.98
CA SER A 405 -15.61 32.06 6.93
C SER A 405 -14.65 31.58 5.84
N ARG A 406 -13.80 30.61 6.15
CA ARG A 406 -12.86 30.00 5.19
C ARG A 406 -13.46 28.83 4.39
N ILE A 407 -14.69 28.39 4.74
CA ILE A 407 -15.31 27.20 4.14
C ILE A 407 -16.42 27.61 3.18
N VAL A 408 -16.31 27.20 1.92
CA VAL A 408 -17.33 27.34 0.88
C VAL A 408 -17.94 25.98 0.60
N CYS A 409 -19.29 25.89 0.61
CA CYS A 409 -20.01 24.65 0.27
C CYS A 409 -20.66 24.78 -1.10
N CYS A 410 -20.40 23.79 -1.95
CA CYS A 410 -20.95 23.67 -3.29
C CYS A 410 -21.85 22.43 -3.39
N ALA A 411 -22.93 22.52 -4.13
CA ALA A 411 -23.86 21.41 -4.32
C ALA A 411 -23.30 20.35 -5.30
N SER A 412 -22.41 20.74 -6.20
CA SER A 412 -21.81 19.85 -7.19
C SER A 412 -20.29 19.99 -7.24
N GLU A 413 -19.62 18.96 -7.76
CA GLU A 413 -18.17 18.97 -7.98
C GLU A 413 -17.73 20.08 -8.92
N THR A 414 -18.49 20.31 -10.00
CA THR A 414 -18.17 21.28 -11.05
C THR A 414 -18.20 22.73 -10.58
N GLU A 415 -19.01 23.06 -9.57
CA GLU A 415 -19.09 24.38 -8.99
C GLU A 415 -17.86 24.73 -8.15
N THR A 416 -17.16 23.74 -7.61
CA THR A 416 -16.04 23.97 -6.67
C THR A 416 -14.95 24.87 -7.25
N VAL A 417 -14.59 24.66 -8.52
CA VAL A 417 -13.53 25.42 -9.19
C VAL A 417 -13.90 26.89 -9.41
N GLN A 418 -15.19 27.19 -9.57
CA GLN A 418 -15.69 28.55 -9.79
C GLN A 418 -15.54 29.45 -8.56
N HIS A 419 -15.43 28.86 -7.38
CA HIS A 419 -15.27 29.55 -6.10
C HIS A 419 -13.82 29.76 -5.66
N LEU A 420 -12.83 29.32 -6.43
CA LEU A 420 -11.43 29.58 -6.15
C LEU A 420 -11.12 31.08 -6.25
N GLN A 421 -10.54 31.65 -5.18
CA GLN A 421 -10.11 33.04 -5.08
C GLN A 421 -8.63 33.22 -5.37
#